data_8a920b657c7a4416a9104d040a060bf9
#
_entry.id   8a920b657c7a4416a9104d040a060bf9
#
_cell.length_a   1.000
_cell.length_b   1.000
_cell.length_c   1.000
_cell.angle_alpha   90.00
_cell.angle_beta   90.00
_cell.angle_gamma   90.00
#
_symmetry.space_group_name_H-M   'P 1'
#
loop_
_entity.id
_entity.type
_entity.pdbx_description
1 polymer ?
#
loop_
_entity_poly.entity_id
_entity_poly.type
_entity_poly.pdbx_seq_one_letter_code
_entity_poly.pdbx_strand_id
1 'polypeptide(L)'
;MFMLSLMACKFGSDYTQTSQNIENKNGAVSSTSRLASAAGIDIMKKGGNAFDAIVATGFTLAVTSPSNGNIGGGGFMVARTANGEIVTLDFREKAPTLSYETMFLDENGNYSRNLALLSHKSSGVPGTVDGLIKIFDDYGSGNFTLDEILSYAIDYAENGHEINKSSAFGFDFYKHLFLEDKGSTEVFIKDYSLEMRQLQEDVSNGTIPEEEYIKKMRQLNQWNEGDIIVQKDLAETLKRIALNGRDGFYEGKTADLIVNEMKLNNGLISHDDLKEYNSVYREPIVGNYRGHTIISMGPPSSGGPLIIQMLNMLENFEVQAMKRNSTEFVHMLTEIQRLAYADRAIHLGDPDFYPSPVPMLISKDYAKKRLGLISMDKATPSSEIAAGSTTPESMETTHYSAMDKFGNTVGITTTINLSFGNKKIVDGAGFLLNNEMDDFASSPGSQNAFGLIGYEANSIKPAKRPLSSMSPTIVLNPEGESLMTIGAAGGSRIITTVLQVIISVVDHKLNVQEAINLGRTHSQWIPDVIRYEGINDMNTKSNEFLPSLSTKQIDELKNLNHRFEDGNVENGIYYLARAHGIMYKDGQFTTGVDWRGNGEISDGITY
;
A
#
# COMPACT_ATOMS: atom_id res chain seq x y z
N MET A 1 38.85 16.60 52.69
CA MET A 1 39.16 15.51 51.74
C MET A 1 37.87 14.77 51.44
N PHE A 2 37.08 15.28 50.48
CA PHE A 2 35.79 14.71 50.08
C PHE A 2 35.95 14.18 48.68
N MET A 3 35.79 12.86 48.52
CA MET A 3 35.73 12.17 47.25
C MET A 3 34.33 12.34 46.66
N LEU A 4 34.20 13.02 45.52
CA LEU A 4 33.00 12.97 44.67
C LEU A 4 33.10 11.75 43.79
N SER A 5 32.19 10.81 43.96
CA SER A 5 31.95 9.68 43.04
C SER A 5 31.04 10.15 41.93
N LEU A 6 31.55 10.17 40.68
CA LEU A 6 30.75 10.32 39.48
C LEU A 6 29.98 9.00 39.20
N MET A 7 28.67 9.05 39.37
CA MET A 7 27.78 8.04 38.84
C MET A 7 27.53 8.33 37.36
N ALA A 8 28.14 7.56 36.47
CA ALA A 8 27.80 7.52 35.06
C ALA A 8 26.52 6.70 34.90
N CYS A 9 25.40 7.35 34.59
CA CYS A 9 24.20 6.66 34.11
C CYS A 9 24.48 6.09 32.71
N LYS A 10 24.63 4.77 32.62
CA LYS A 10 24.52 4.02 31.37
C LYS A 10 23.03 3.91 31.04
N PHE A 11 22.57 4.63 30.03
CA PHE A 11 21.33 4.29 29.34
C PHE A 11 21.63 3.13 28.39
N GLY A 12 21.42 1.92 28.86
CA GLY A 12 21.30 0.74 28.02
C GLY A 12 19.82 0.51 27.74
N SER A 13 19.39 0.71 26.51
CA SER A 13 18.08 0.29 26.06
C SER A 13 18.12 -1.21 25.74
N ASP A 14 18.00 -2.05 26.75
CA ASP A 14 17.64 -3.45 26.57
C ASP A 14 16.13 -3.53 26.31
N TYR A 15 15.72 -3.49 25.06
CA TYR A 15 14.41 -3.99 24.64
C TYR A 15 14.46 -5.52 24.55
N THR A 16 14.56 -6.17 25.70
CA THR A 16 14.12 -7.57 25.81
C THR A 16 12.59 -7.57 25.80
N GLN A 17 12.01 -8.10 24.71
CA GLN A 17 10.63 -8.56 24.70
C GLN A 17 10.45 -9.53 25.88
N THR A 18 9.96 -9.04 27.01
CA THR A 18 9.37 -9.91 28.03
C THR A 18 8.09 -10.47 27.44
N SER A 19 8.15 -11.70 26.96
CA SER A 19 6.98 -12.51 26.68
C SER A 19 6.19 -12.67 27.98
N GLN A 20 5.33 -11.69 28.29
CA GLN A 20 4.18 -11.99 29.13
C GLN A 20 3.32 -12.97 28.33
N ASN A 21 2.99 -14.11 28.90
CA ASN A 21 1.95 -15.01 28.40
C ASN A 21 0.59 -14.30 28.49
N ILE A 22 0.38 -13.30 27.62
CA ILE A 22 -0.93 -12.75 27.34
C ILE A 22 -1.58 -13.80 26.44
N GLU A 23 -2.70 -14.37 26.87
CA GLU A 23 -3.49 -15.26 26.03
C GLU A 23 -4.03 -14.46 24.84
N ASN A 24 -3.35 -14.48 23.70
CA ASN A 24 -3.68 -13.80 22.44
C ASN A 24 -4.87 -14.51 21.76
N LYS A 25 -6.03 -14.58 22.44
CA LYS A 25 -7.18 -15.40 22.04
C LYS A 25 -8.41 -14.60 21.64
N ASN A 26 -8.43 -13.28 21.87
CA ASN A 26 -9.64 -12.49 21.67
C ASN A 26 -9.65 -11.73 20.34
N GLY A 27 -8.48 -11.37 19.81
CA GLY A 27 -8.37 -10.69 18.52
C GLY A 27 -7.01 -10.06 18.27
N ALA A 28 -6.85 -9.55 17.06
CA ALA A 28 -5.64 -8.89 16.62
C ALA A 28 -5.94 -7.79 15.60
N VAL A 29 -5.11 -6.74 15.59
CA VAL A 29 -5.04 -5.72 14.55
C VAL A 29 -3.59 -5.53 14.14
N SER A 30 -3.32 -5.43 12.83
CA SER A 30 -2.00 -5.16 12.26
C SER A 30 -2.10 -4.01 11.27
N SER A 31 -1.26 -2.97 11.42
CA SER A 31 -1.20 -1.81 10.53
C SER A 31 0.18 -1.17 10.53
N THR A 32 0.36 -0.10 9.75
CA THR A 32 1.61 0.69 9.71
C THR A 32 1.74 1.71 10.84
N SER A 33 0.75 1.84 11.73
CA SER A 33 0.75 2.79 12.85
C SER A 33 0.32 2.13 14.15
N ARG A 34 1.16 2.22 15.17
CA ARG A 34 0.84 1.72 16.51
C ARG A 34 -0.43 2.36 17.08
N LEU A 35 -0.60 3.66 16.88
CA LEU A 35 -1.76 4.41 17.35
C LEU A 35 -3.04 3.90 16.68
N ALA A 36 -2.98 3.62 15.38
CA ALA A 36 -4.13 3.10 14.63
C ALA A 36 -4.46 1.65 15.03
N SER A 37 -3.45 0.77 15.20
CA SER A 37 -3.68 -0.59 15.70
C SER A 37 -4.25 -0.58 17.12
N ALA A 38 -3.78 0.33 17.99
CA ALA A 38 -4.29 0.48 19.34
C ALA A 38 -5.75 0.94 19.37
N ALA A 39 -6.15 1.87 18.49
CA ALA A 39 -7.53 2.30 18.35
C ALA A 39 -8.45 1.12 17.98
N GLY A 40 -8.08 0.31 16.97
CA GLY A 40 -8.85 -0.87 16.59
C GLY A 40 -8.96 -1.91 17.71
N ILE A 41 -7.87 -2.18 18.43
CA ILE A 41 -7.88 -3.11 19.58
C ILE A 41 -8.76 -2.59 20.73
N ASP A 42 -8.73 -1.30 21.00
CA ASP A 42 -9.54 -0.73 22.07
C ASP A 42 -11.05 -0.80 21.75
N ILE A 43 -11.44 -0.60 20.49
CA ILE A 43 -12.80 -0.84 20.01
C ILE A 43 -13.19 -2.30 20.22
N MET A 44 -12.37 -3.28 19.87
CA MET A 44 -12.68 -4.69 20.11
C MET A 44 -12.77 -5.02 21.60
N LYS A 45 -11.89 -4.46 22.45
CA LYS A 45 -11.97 -4.62 23.92
C LYS A 45 -13.26 -4.06 24.53
N LYS A 46 -13.81 -3.02 23.93
CA LYS A 46 -15.07 -2.40 24.33
C LYS A 46 -16.31 -3.12 23.77
N GLY A 47 -16.12 -4.21 23.02
CA GLY A 47 -17.22 -5.06 22.54
C GLY A 47 -17.54 -4.88 21.04
N GLY A 48 -16.67 -4.22 20.29
CA GLY A 48 -16.73 -4.18 18.83
C GLY A 48 -16.25 -5.48 18.20
N ASN A 49 -16.59 -5.67 16.93
CA ASN A 49 -16.11 -6.76 16.10
C ASN A 49 -14.90 -6.32 15.24
N ALA A 50 -14.37 -7.21 14.40
CA ALA A 50 -13.25 -6.90 13.51
C ALA A 50 -13.58 -5.80 12.49
N PHE A 51 -14.85 -5.61 12.10
CA PHE A 51 -15.27 -4.55 11.17
C PHE A 51 -15.28 -3.18 11.85
N ASP A 52 -15.76 -3.07 13.09
CA ASP A 52 -15.66 -1.83 13.87
C ASP A 52 -14.19 -1.44 14.06
N ALA A 53 -13.34 -2.42 14.41
CA ALA A 53 -11.91 -2.21 14.63
C ALA A 53 -11.19 -1.74 13.38
N ILE A 54 -11.49 -2.33 12.21
CA ILE A 54 -10.81 -1.98 10.95
C ILE A 54 -11.19 -0.56 10.49
N VAL A 55 -12.43 -0.13 10.73
CA VAL A 55 -12.89 1.23 10.40
C VAL A 55 -12.21 2.26 11.30
N ALA A 56 -12.16 2.02 12.62
CA ALA A 56 -11.42 2.88 13.55
C ALA A 56 -9.92 2.97 13.19
N THR A 57 -9.32 1.84 12.82
CA THR A 57 -7.92 1.77 12.36
C THR A 57 -7.73 2.60 11.08
N GLY A 58 -8.63 2.48 10.09
CA GLY A 58 -8.54 3.19 8.82
C GLY A 58 -8.60 4.71 8.96
N PHE A 59 -9.56 5.24 9.72
CA PHE A 59 -9.64 6.67 10.00
C PHE A 59 -8.45 7.17 10.83
N THR A 60 -7.97 6.36 11.78
CA THR A 60 -6.79 6.73 12.59
C THR A 60 -5.50 6.75 11.74
N LEU A 61 -5.37 5.84 10.76
CA LEU A 61 -4.26 5.85 9.80
C LEU A 61 -4.24 7.12 8.95
N ALA A 62 -5.39 7.67 8.57
CA ALA A 62 -5.47 8.92 7.82
C ALA A 62 -4.82 10.10 8.54
N VAL A 63 -4.78 10.05 9.88
CA VAL A 63 -4.16 11.07 10.74
C VAL A 63 -2.70 10.71 11.06
N THR A 64 -2.44 9.47 11.48
CA THR A 64 -1.17 9.07 12.09
C THR A 64 -0.13 8.53 11.11
N SER A 65 -0.55 8.26 9.85
CA SER A 65 0.32 7.78 8.76
C SER A 65 -0.04 8.48 7.43
N PRO A 66 0.04 9.82 7.35
CA PRO A 66 -0.50 10.60 6.23
C PRO A 66 0.23 10.37 4.90
N SER A 67 1.37 9.69 4.89
CA SER A 67 2.04 9.30 3.65
C SER A 67 1.19 8.37 2.79
N ASN A 68 0.32 7.54 3.41
CA ASN A 68 -0.43 6.47 2.74
C ASN A 68 -1.82 6.25 3.33
N GLY A 69 -1.99 6.38 4.66
CA GLY A 69 -3.29 6.43 5.34
C GLY A 69 -4.05 7.68 4.89
N ASN A 70 -5.34 7.57 4.62
CA ASN A 70 -6.02 8.66 3.93
C ASN A 70 -7.54 8.65 4.10
N ILE A 71 -8.15 9.81 3.83
CA ILE A 71 -9.57 9.95 3.49
C ILE A 71 -9.76 10.54 2.08
N GLY A 72 -8.68 10.97 1.44
CA GLY A 72 -8.67 11.55 0.08
C GLY A 72 -8.28 10.57 -1.03
N GLY A 73 -8.21 9.28 -0.73
CA GLY A 73 -7.85 8.21 -1.66
C GLY A 73 -8.92 7.13 -1.77
N GLY A 74 -8.48 5.88 -1.98
CA GLY A 74 -9.37 4.73 -2.13
C GLY A 74 -8.67 3.42 -1.81
N GLY A 75 -9.37 2.30 -2.07
CA GLY A 75 -8.82 0.99 -1.75
C GLY A 75 -9.77 -0.18 -1.98
N PHE A 76 -9.39 -1.32 -1.38
CA PHE A 76 -10.15 -2.57 -1.45
C PHE A 76 -10.19 -3.26 -0.10
N MET A 77 -11.32 -3.91 0.20
CA MET A 77 -11.49 -4.82 1.32
C MET A 77 -11.72 -6.24 0.82
N VAL A 78 -11.11 -7.20 1.49
CA VAL A 78 -11.49 -8.62 1.47
C VAL A 78 -11.79 -9.04 2.89
N ALA A 79 -12.95 -9.62 3.10
CA ALA A 79 -13.40 -10.06 4.41
C ALA A 79 -14.04 -11.45 4.37
N ARG A 80 -13.99 -12.13 5.51
CA ARG A 80 -14.78 -13.31 5.84
C ARG A 80 -15.48 -13.05 7.15
N THR A 81 -16.80 -13.13 7.16
CA THR A 81 -17.60 -12.96 8.35
C THR A 81 -17.60 -14.21 9.23
N ALA A 82 -18.01 -14.10 10.49
CA ALA A 82 -18.09 -15.20 11.44
C ALA A 82 -18.98 -16.37 10.96
N ASN A 83 -19.99 -16.11 10.13
CA ASN A 83 -20.84 -17.13 9.54
C ASN A 83 -20.29 -17.75 8.25
N GLY A 84 -19.09 -17.33 7.82
CA GLY A 84 -18.38 -17.86 6.65
C GLY A 84 -18.68 -17.16 5.33
N GLU A 85 -19.48 -16.10 5.33
CA GLU A 85 -19.70 -15.26 4.13
C GLU A 85 -18.39 -14.58 3.70
N ILE A 86 -18.10 -14.58 2.40
CA ILE A 86 -16.96 -13.90 1.81
C ILE A 86 -17.45 -12.61 1.18
N VAL A 87 -16.80 -11.50 1.53
CA VAL A 87 -17.16 -10.16 1.09
C VAL A 87 -15.96 -9.46 0.50
N THR A 88 -16.12 -8.83 -0.67
CA THR A 88 -15.11 -7.94 -1.23
C THR A 88 -15.75 -6.61 -1.60
N LEU A 89 -15.13 -5.52 -1.16
CA LEU A 89 -15.60 -4.15 -1.42
C LEU A 89 -14.55 -3.37 -2.20
N ASP A 90 -14.99 -2.78 -3.31
CA ASP A 90 -14.23 -1.88 -4.16
C ASP A 90 -14.62 -0.44 -3.85
N PHE A 91 -13.74 0.27 -3.16
CA PHE A 91 -13.81 1.71 -2.94
C PHE A 91 -12.63 2.45 -3.58
N ARG A 92 -12.14 1.90 -4.72
CA ARG A 92 -11.13 2.51 -5.58
C ARG A 92 -11.60 3.87 -6.07
N GLU A 93 -10.70 4.80 -6.26
CA GLU A 93 -10.95 6.10 -6.85
C GLU A 93 -11.57 5.98 -8.24
N LYS A 94 -12.38 6.96 -8.64
CA LYS A 94 -12.92 7.07 -9.99
C LYS A 94 -12.32 8.26 -10.72
N ALA A 95 -12.08 8.11 -12.01
CA ALA A 95 -11.77 9.23 -12.88
C ALA A 95 -12.93 10.24 -12.85
N PRO A 96 -12.67 11.55 -12.61
CA PRO A 96 -13.70 12.58 -12.74
C PRO A 96 -14.38 12.56 -14.10
N THR A 97 -15.64 13.01 -14.18
CA THR A 97 -16.43 13.03 -15.41
C THR A 97 -15.82 13.92 -16.51
N LEU A 98 -14.99 14.89 -16.14
CA LEU A 98 -14.26 15.76 -17.07
C LEU A 98 -12.93 15.17 -17.56
N SER A 99 -12.58 13.94 -17.17
CA SER A 99 -11.33 13.30 -17.59
C SER A 99 -11.36 12.87 -19.05
N TYR A 100 -10.19 12.89 -19.70
CA TYR A 100 -10.01 12.48 -21.09
C TYR A 100 -8.65 11.76 -21.28
N GLU A 101 -8.55 10.93 -22.31
CA GLU A 101 -7.46 9.97 -22.49
C GLU A 101 -6.07 10.61 -22.54
N THR A 102 -5.94 11.79 -23.16
CA THR A 102 -4.65 12.49 -23.38
C THR A 102 -4.34 13.56 -22.36
N MET A 103 -5.04 13.62 -21.23
CA MET A 103 -4.95 14.72 -20.26
C MET A 103 -3.57 14.89 -19.59
N PHE A 104 -2.70 13.91 -19.68
CA PHE A 104 -1.35 13.94 -19.13
C PHE A 104 -0.26 14.05 -20.20
N LEU A 105 -0.64 14.34 -21.45
CA LEU A 105 0.33 14.65 -22.49
C LEU A 105 0.62 16.16 -22.55
N ASP A 106 1.88 16.51 -22.82
CA ASP A 106 2.30 17.88 -23.06
C ASP A 106 1.90 18.35 -24.48
N GLU A 107 2.24 19.59 -24.82
CA GLU A 107 1.95 20.20 -26.13
C GLU A 107 2.60 19.43 -27.32
N ASN A 108 3.61 18.63 -27.05
CA ASN A 108 4.30 17.79 -28.03
C ASN A 108 3.77 16.35 -28.09
N GLY A 109 2.76 16.03 -27.26
CA GLY A 109 2.18 14.69 -27.15
C GLY A 109 3.01 13.72 -26.29
N ASN A 110 3.98 14.21 -25.51
CA ASN A 110 4.74 13.39 -24.59
C ASN A 110 4.08 13.35 -23.21
N TYR A 111 4.22 12.22 -22.52
CA TYR A 111 3.76 12.09 -21.13
C TYR A 111 4.45 13.12 -20.21
N SER A 112 3.65 13.91 -19.51
CA SER A 112 4.11 14.90 -18.52
C SER A 112 3.98 14.35 -17.11
N ARG A 113 5.11 13.96 -16.52
CA ARG A 113 5.16 13.47 -15.14
C ARG A 113 4.59 14.49 -14.14
N ASN A 114 4.84 15.76 -14.31
CA ASN A 114 4.33 16.80 -13.43
C ASN A 114 2.80 16.90 -13.48
N LEU A 115 2.20 16.81 -14.66
CA LEU A 115 0.74 16.80 -14.80
C LEU A 115 0.13 15.56 -14.14
N ALA A 116 0.73 14.39 -14.32
CA ALA A 116 0.20 13.13 -13.85
C ALA A 116 0.40 12.91 -12.34
N LEU A 117 1.44 13.51 -11.71
CA LEU A 117 1.80 13.21 -10.33
C LEU A 117 1.63 14.38 -9.35
N LEU A 118 1.76 15.62 -9.80
CA LEU A 118 1.83 16.78 -8.91
C LEU A 118 0.70 17.81 -9.15
N SER A 119 -0.06 17.69 -10.23
CA SER A 119 -1.18 18.59 -10.50
C SER A 119 -2.48 18.13 -9.82
N HIS A 120 -3.43 19.04 -9.62
CA HIS A 120 -4.79 18.72 -9.16
C HIS A 120 -5.58 17.84 -10.16
N LYS A 121 -5.18 17.82 -11.44
CA LYS A 121 -5.75 16.91 -12.45
C LYS A 121 -5.43 15.45 -12.19
N SER A 122 -4.37 15.17 -11.44
CA SER A 122 -3.97 13.80 -11.11
C SER A 122 -4.89 13.12 -10.08
N SER A 123 -5.81 13.87 -9.46
CA SER A 123 -6.68 13.35 -8.41
C SER A 123 -7.91 12.65 -8.98
N GLY A 124 -8.08 11.39 -8.62
CA GLY A 124 -9.34 10.67 -8.77
C GLY A 124 -10.33 11.03 -7.66
N VAL A 125 -11.61 10.81 -7.92
CA VAL A 125 -12.69 11.01 -6.92
C VAL A 125 -12.47 10.06 -5.75
N PRO A 126 -12.31 10.55 -4.52
CA PRO A 126 -11.98 9.71 -3.36
C PRO A 126 -13.07 8.69 -3.01
N GLY A 127 -12.66 7.52 -2.54
CA GLY A 127 -13.57 6.44 -2.15
C GLY A 127 -13.44 5.97 -0.71
N THR A 128 -12.35 6.31 -0.01
CA THR A 128 -12.06 5.75 1.33
C THR A 128 -13.17 6.00 2.34
N VAL A 129 -13.73 7.22 2.39
CA VAL A 129 -14.79 7.54 3.36
C VAL A 129 -16.05 6.74 3.09
N ASP A 130 -16.50 6.67 1.83
CA ASP A 130 -17.68 5.88 1.45
C ASP A 130 -17.47 4.39 1.77
N GLY A 131 -16.30 3.84 1.45
CA GLY A 131 -15.98 2.45 1.74
C GLY A 131 -15.95 2.12 3.23
N LEU A 132 -15.29 2.93 4.05
CA LEU A 132 -15.22 2.70 5.50
C LEU A 132 -16.57 2.82 6.19
N ILE A 133 -17.39 3.82 5.79
CA ILE A 133 -18.74 3.97 6.34
C ILE A 133 -19.63 2.80 5.92
N LYS A 134 -19.57 2.37 4.65
CA LYS A 134 -20.31 1.21 4.18
C LYS A 134 -19.93 -0.08 4.91
N ILE A 135 -18.66 -0.28 5.24
CA ILE A 135 -18.19 -1.41 6.06
C ILE A 135 -18.79 -1.33 7.46
N PHE A 136 -18.79 -0.14 8.08
CA PHE A 136 -19.36 0.08 9.40
C PHE A 136 -20.88 -0.18 9.44
N ASP A 137 -21.61 0.38 8.47
CA ASP A 137 -23.07 0.26 8.40
C ASP A 137 -23.54 -1.17 8.13
N ASP A 138 -22.86 -1.89 7.22
CA ASP A 138 -23.30 -3.22 6.77
C ASP A 138 -22.78 -4.37 7.67
N TYR A 139 -21.62 -4.21 8.34
CA TYR A 139 -20.93 -5.30 9.07
C TYR A 139 -20.50 -4.94 10.49
N GLY A 140 -20.61 -3.70 10.90
CA GLY A 140 -20.31 -3.28 12.28
C GLY A 140 -21.16 -4.05 13.30
N SER A 141 -20.67 -4.14 14.53
CA SER A 141 -21.35 -4.87 15.62
C SER A 141 -22.69 -4.26 16.04
N GLY A 142 -22.95 -3.00 15.68
CA GLY A 142 -24.10 -2.22 16.16
C GLY A 142 -23.95 -1.71 17.60
N ASN A 143 -22.80 -1.93 18.23
CA ASN A 143 -22.53 -1.50 19.62
C ASN A 143 -21.97 -0.08 19.71
N PHE A 144 -21.58 0.53 18.58
CA PHE A 144 -20.93 1.83 18.52
C PHE A 144 -21.66 2.77 17.57
N THR A 145 -21.59 4.06 17.88
CA THR A 145 -21.88 5.13 16.94
C THR A 145 -20.66 5.44 16.08
N LEU A 146 -20.85 6.06 14.93
CA LEU A 146 -19.73 6.48 14.08
C LEU A 146 -18.82 7.50 14.79
N ASP A 147 -19.37 8.36 15.65
CA ASP A 147 -18.62 9.31 16.49
C ASP A 147 -17.66 8.58 17.44
N GLU A 148 -18.11 7.51 18.08
CA GLU A 148 -17.26 6.70 18.96
C GLU A 148 -16.13 6.01 18.17
N ILE A 149 -16.41 5.53 16.97
CA ILE A 149 -15.40 4.91 16.08
C ILE A 149 -14.35 5.92 15.62
N LEU A 150 -14.76 7.15 15.26
CA LEU A 150 -13.85 8.19 14.78
C LEU A 150 -13.14 8.97 15.92
N SER A 151 -13.55 8.79 17.17
CA SER A 151 -13.07 9.56 18.31
C SER A 151 -11.54 9.58 18.45
N TYR A 152 -10.87 8.46 18.16
CA TYR A 152 -9.40 8.35 18.20
C TYR A 152 -8.75 9.22 17.11
N ALA A 153 -9.24 9.12 15.88
CA ALA A 153 -8.74 9.91 14.76
C ALA A 153 -8.96 11.41 15.00
N ILE A 154 -10.14 11.79 15.51
CA ILE A 154 -10.47 13.18 15.85
C ILE A 154 -9.53 13.70 16.95
N ASP A 155 -9.32 12.93 18.02
CA ASP A 155 -8.44 13.33 19.14
C ASP A 155 -7.00 13.54 18.69
N TYR A 156 -6.43 12.58 17.92
CA TYR A 156 -5.07 12.71 17.40
C TYR A 156 -4.91 13.86 16.40
N ALA A 157 -5.93 14.15 15.61
CA ALA A 157 -5.88 15.27 14.66
C ALA A 157 -6.02 16.63 15.38
N GLU A 158 -6.91 16.75 16.35
CA GLU A 158 -7.21 18.00 17.06
C GLU A 158 -6.16 18.37 18.10
N ASN A 159 -5.74 17.39 18.93
CA ASN A 159 -4.83 17.59 20.05
C ASN A 159 -3.38 17.25 19.70
N GLY A 160 -3.16 16.61 18.55
CA GLY A 160 -1.85 16.20 18.05
C GLY A 160 -1.39 14.85 18.55
N HIS A 161 -0.38 14.31 17.87
CA HIS A 161 0.28 13.07 18.23
C HIS A 161 1.77 13.14 17.90
N GLU A 162 2.56 12.31 18.57
CA GLU A 162 3.98 12.16 18.28
C GLU A 162 4.18 11.52 16.91
N ILE A 163 5.07 12.12 16.09
CA ILE A 163 5.46 11.52 14.81
C ILE A 163 6.61 10.53 15.02
N ASN A 164 6.61 9.49 14.20
CA ASN A 164 7.70 8.54 14.15
C ASN A 164 8.83 9.02 13.22
N LYS A 165 9.94 8.28 13.20
CA LYS A 165 11.11 8.59 12.39
C LYS A 165 10.82 8.63 10.89
N SER A 166 9.94 7.76 10.39
CA SER A 166 9.59 7.69 8.97
C SER A 166 8.77 8.91 8.54
N SER A 167 7.79 9.32 9.35
CA SER A 167 7.02 10.54 9.11
C SER A 167 7.92 11.77 9.11
N ALA A 168 8.83 11.90 10.09
CA ALA A 168 9.81 12.98 10.14
C ALA A 168 10.67 13.02 8.87
N PHE A 169 11.22 11.87 8.45
CA PHE A 169 11.98 11.76 7.21
C PHE A 169 11.13 12.14 5.99
N GLY A 170 9.90 11.65 5.90
CA GLY A 170 9.00 11.94 4.77
C GLY A 170 8.67 13.43 4.65
N PHE A 171 8.36 14.09 5.76
CA PHE A 171 8.08 15.52 5.77
C PHE A 171 9.28 16.34 5.30
N ASP A 172 10.48 16.01 5.75
CA ASP A 172 11.70 16.68 5.32
C ASP A 172 12.08 16.36 3.87
N PHE A 173 11.89 15.11 3.44
CA PHE A 173 12.22 14.68 2.10
C PHE A 173 11.38 15.38 1.03
N TYR A 174 10.07 15.54 1.27
CA TYR A 174 9.13 16.19 0.35
C TYR A 174 8.90 17.68 0.65
N LYS A 175 9.63 18.27 1.59
CA LYS A 175 9.48 19.66 2.05
C LYS A 175 9.40 20.68 0.91
N HIS A 176 10.26 20.56 -0.10
CA HIS A 176 10.28 21.44 -1.25
C HIS A 176 8.97 21.41 -2.09
N LEU A 177 8.28 20.27 -2.12
CA LEU A 177 6.99 20.11 -2.80
C LEU A 177 5.82 20.59 -1.91
N PHE A 178 5.89 20.41 -0.60
CA PHE A 178 4.89 20.93 0.32
C PHE A 178 4.85 22.45 0.34
N LEU A 179 5.99 23.12 0.12
CA LEU A 179 6.07 24.58 0.03
C LEU A 179 5.43 25.17 -1.23
N GLU A 180 5.04 24.35 -2.20
CA GLU A 180 4.29 24.77 -3.39
C GLU A 180 2.77 24.85 -3.15
N ASP A 181 2.31 24.39 -1.99
CA ASP A 181 0.91 24.32 -1.62
C ASP A 181 0.66 24.91 -0.24
N LYS A 182 -0.35 25.76 -0.11
CA LYS A 182 -0.65 26.46 1.14
C LYS A 182 -1.01 25.50 2.27
N GLY A 183 -1.98 24.59 2.02
CA GLY A 183 -2.45 23.64 3.02
C GLY A 183 -1.34 22.69 3.48
N SER A 184 -0.53 22.20 2.54
CA SER A 184 0.63 21.36 2.86
C SER A 184 1.73 22.10 3.63
N THR A 185 1.96 23.38 3.30
CA THR A 185 2.90 24.21 4.06
C THR A 185 2.45 24.38 5.52
N GLU A 186 1.16 24.64 5.74
CA GLU A 186 0.62 24.84 7.09
C GLU A 186 0.71 23.58 7.96
N VAL A 187 0.59 22.38 7.37
CA VAL A 187 0.58 21.11 8.10
C VAL A 187 1.99 20.50 8.22
N PHE A 188 2.74 20.42 7.11
CA PHE A 188 3.97 19.62 7.04
C PHE A 188 5.26 20.42 7.16
N ILE A 189 5.20 21.76 7.20
CA ILE A 189 6.39 22.60 7.43
C ILE A 189 6.42 23.04 8.89
N LYS A 190 7.35 22.50 9.67
CA LYS A 190 7.46 22.73 11.11
C LYS A 190 7.63 24.22 11.48
N ASP A 191 8.40 24.95 10.69
CA ASP A 191 8.66 26.38 10.89
C ASP A 191 9.09 26.99 9.54
N TYR A 192 8.23 27.80 8.94
CA TYR A 192 8.50 28.44 7.65
C TYR A 192 9.33 29.71 7.83
N SER A 193 10.65 29.54 7.85
CA SER A 193 11.64 30.59 8.17
C SER A 193 11.91 31.56 7.00
N LEU A 194 12.53 32.69 7.34
CA LEU A 194 13.03 33.66 6.34
C LEU A 194 14.09 33.03 5.42
N GLU A 195 14.91 32.12 5.95
CA GLU A 195 15.92 31.40 5.15
C GLU A 195 15.29 30.50 4.10
N MET A 196 14.19 29.81 4.42
CA MET A 196 13.43 29.04 3.44
C MET A 196 12.86 29.90 2.33
N ARG A 197 12.32 31.09 2.66
CA ARG A 197 11.81 32.06 1.67
C ARG A 197 12.91 32.54 0.75
N GLN A 198 14.08 32.86 1.32
CA GLN A 198 15.22 33.28 0.51
C GLN A 198 15.68 32.19 -0.47
N LEU A 199 15.73 30.93 -0.05
CA LEU A 199 16.06 29.81 -0.92
C LEU A 199 15.06 29.64 -2.06
N GLN A 200 13.76 29.86 -1.82
CA GLN A 200 12.72 29.82 -2.87
C GLN A 200 12.92 30.97 -3.88
N GLU A 201 13.26 32.17 -3.41
CA GLU A 201 13.61 33.29 -4.29
C GLU A 201 14.87 32.99 -5.12
N ASP A 202 15.92 32.46 -4.48
CA ASP A 202 17.20 32.16 -5.11
C ASP A 202 17.06 31.12 -6.25
N VAL A 203 16.27 30.07 -6.07
CA VAL A 203 16.02 29.07 -7.12
C VAL A 203 15.12 29.65 -8.22
N SER A 204 14.10 30.46 -7.87
CA SER A 204 13.19 31.09 -8.83
C SER A 204 13.91 32.09 -9.74
N ASN A 205 14.92 32.77 -9.20
CA ASN A 205 15.75 33.73 -9.93
C ASN A 205 16.94 33.08 -10.67
N GLY A 206 17.10 31.75 -10.56
CA GLY A 206 18.21 31.01 -11.15
C GLY A 206 19.56 31.24 -10.46
N THR A 207 19.57 31.80 -9.24
CA THR A 207 20.79 32.09 -8.45
C THR A 207 21.44 30.80 -7.96
N ILE A 208 20.63 29.78 -7.65
CA ILE A 208 21.08 28.44 -7.27
C ILE A 208 20.38 27.37 -8.13
N PRO A 209 21.06 26.23 -8.42
CA PRO A 209 20.44 25.10 -9.09
C PRO A 209 19.35 24.44 -8.24
N GLU A 210 18.34 23.87 -8.89
CA GLU A 210 17.24 23.16 -8.23
C GLU A 210 17.73 22.04 -7.28
N GLU A 211 18.74 21.28 -7.67
CA GLU A 211 19.32 20.22 -6.84
C GLU A 211 19.92 20.77 -5.51
N GLU A 212 20.58 21.93 -5.58
CA GLU A 212 21.14 22.61 -4.41
C GLU A 212 20.03 23.17 -3.52
N TYR A 213 18.98 23.76 -4.11
CA TYR A 213 17.79 24.21 -3.41
C TYR A 213 17.15 23.07 -2.63
N ILE A 214 16.85 21.94 -3.27
CA ILE A 214 16.23 20.76 -2.64
C ILE A 214 17.09 20.26 -1.47
N LYS A 215 18.40 20.15 -1.69
CA LYS A 215 19.35 19.68 -0.66
C LYS A 215 19.36 20.59 0.58
N LYS A 216 19.45 21.91 0.38
CA LYS A 216 19.46 22.91 1.47
C LYS A 216 18.11 22.92 2.19
N MET A 217 17.01 22.93 1.45
CA MET A 217 15.66 22.97 1.99
C MET A 217 15.39 21.80 2.95
N ARG A 218 15.81 20.59 2.58
CA ARG A 218 15.66 19.39 3.44
C ARG A 218 16.40 19.48 4.78
N GLN A 219 17.39 20.35 4.91
CA GLN A 219 18.21 20.51 6.12
C GLN A 219 17.70 21.59 7.07
N LEU A 220 16.77 22.46 6.62
CA LEU A 220 16.24 23.53 7.44
C LEU A 220 15.04 23.06 8.26
N ASN A 221 15.02 23.45 9.54
CA ASN A 221 13.90 23.23 10.48
C ASN A 221 13.33 21.81 10.38
N GLN A 222 14.20 20.81 10.56
CA GLN A 222 13.86 19.41 10.41
C GLN A 222 12.87 18.93 11.48
N TRP A 223 12.01 18.04 11.07
CA TRP A 223 11.21 17.24 11.98
C TRP A 223 12.06 16.17 12.66
N ASN A 224 11.74 15.85 13.90
CA ASN A 224 12.37 14.77 14.64
C ASN A 224 11.33 13.79 15.16
N GLU A 225 11.74 12.54 15.36
CA GLU A 225 10.93 11.56 16.07
C GLU A 225 10.54 12.11 17.45
N GLY A 226 9.24 12.01 17.80
CA GLY A 226 8.66 12.55 19.02
C GLY A 226 8.17 13.99 18.92
N ASP A 227 8.41 14.70 17.81
CA ASP A 227 7.74 15.99 17.57
C ASP A 227 6.22 15.79 17.44
N ILE A 228 5.46 16.80 17.85
CA ILE A 228 3.99 16.76 17.79
C ILE A 228 3.51 17.41 16.50
N ILE A 229 2.67 16.68 15.73
CA ILE A 229 1.92 17.22 14.59
C ILE A 229 0.47 17.41 14.97
N VAL A 230 -0.13 18.55 14.57
CA VAL A 230 -1.53 18.89 14.81
C VAL A 230 -2.19 19.17 13.45
N GLN A 231 -3.40 18.60 13.21
CA GLN A 231 -4.09 18.67 11.93
C GLN A 231 -5.54 19.14 12.14
N LYS A 232 -5.71 20.41 12.55
CA LYS A 232 -7.02 20.95 12.97
C LYS A 232 -8.09 20.89 11.90
N ASP A 233 -7.78 21.21 10.65
CA ASP A 233 -8.74 21.17 9.55
C ASP A 233 -9.18 19.74 9.23
N LEU A 234 -8.25 18.77 9.37
CA LEU A 234 -8.58 17.35 9.26
C LEU A 234 -9.51 16.91 10.41
N ALA A 235 -9.26 17.38 11.65
CA ALA A 235 -10.15 17.10 12.78
C ALA A 235 -11.57 17.60 12.51
N GLU A 236 -11.73 18.82 11.97
CA GLU A 236 -13.05 19.37 11.61
C GLU A 236 -13.71 18.56 10.48
N THR A 237 -12.96 18.06 9.52
CA THR A 237 -13.49 17.17 8.47
C THR A 237 -13.95 15.84 9.07
N LEU A 238 -13.15 15.22 9.95
CA LEU A 238 -13.53 13.98 10.64
C LEU A 238 -14.77 14.17 11.52
N LYS A 239 -14.92 15.30 12.23
CA LYS A 239 -16.13 15.63 12.99
C LYS A 239 -17.38 15.74 12.10
N ARG A 240 -17.26 16.33 10.89
CA ARG A 240 -18.36 16.37 9.93
C ARG A 240 -18.75 14.98 9.45
N ILE A 241 -17.78 14.10 9.22
CA ILE A 241 -18.01 12.70 8.86
C ILE A 241 -18.67 11.95 10.04
N ALA A 242 -18.16 12.11 11.26
CA ALA A 242 -18.72 11.48 12.46
C ALA A 242 -20.20 11.85 12.68
N LEU A 243 -20.55 13.10 12.42
CA LEU A 243 -21.92 13.61 12.61
C LEU A 243 -22.88 13.22 11.48
N ASN A 244 -22.43 13.25 10.22
CA ASN A 244 -23.29 13.17 9.05
C ASN A 244 -23.03 11.92 8.18
N GLY A 245 -22.15 11.03 8.62
CA GLY A 245 -21.75 9.86 7.83
C GLY A 245 -21.11 10.27 6.49
N ARG A 246 -21.50 9.57 5.43
CA ARG A 246 -21.06 9.80 4.07
C ARG A 246 -21.23 11.26 3.62
N ASP A 247 -22.36 11.87 3.95
CA ASP A 247 -22.71 13.24 3.52
C ASP A 247 -21.76 14.28 4.15
N GLY A 248 -21.15 13.98 5.30
CA GLY A 248 -20.13 14.82 5.93
C GLY A 248 -18.86 15.02 5.08
N PHE A 249 -18.67 14.18 4.06
CA PHE A 249 -17.54 14.26 3.11
C PHE A 249 -18.00 14.62 1.69
N TYR A 250 -19.00 13.92 1.15
CA TYR A 250 -19.40 14.02 -0.26
C TYR A 250 -20.42 15.10 -0.55
N GLU A 251 -21.03 15.70 0.47
CA GLU A 251 -21.98 16.83 0.37
C GLU A 251 -21.59 17.96 1.34
N GLY A 252 -22.23 19.10 1.20
CA GLY A 252 -22.07 20.26 2.09
C GLY A 252 -20.65 20.81 2.15
N LYS A 253 -20.21 21.20 3.34
CA LYS A 253 -18.98 21.99 3.54
C LYS A 253 -17.71 21.30 3.02
N THR A 254 -17.53 20.00 3.24
CA THR A 254 -16.32 19.30 2.78
C THR A 254 -16.28 19.21 1.25
N ALA A 255 -17.41 18.87 0.62
CA ALA A 255 -17.52 18.85 -0.84
C ALA A 255 -17.28 20.24 -1.45
N ASP A 256 -17.80 21.31 -0.82
CA ASP A 256 -17.56 22.68 -1.25
C ASP A 256 -16.07 23.04 -1.22
N LEU A 257 -15.34 22.62 -0.17
CA LEU A 257 -13.89 22.85 -0.06
C LEU A 257 -13.12 22.10 -1.15
N ILE A 258 -13.46 20.81 -1.38
CA ILE A 258 -12.83 20.02 -2.45
C ILE A 258 -13.04 20.68 -3.82
N VAL A 259 -14.28 21.01 -4.16
CA VAL A 259 -14.60 21.58 -5.48
C VAL A 259 -14.02 22.98 -5.65
N ASN A 260 -13.94 23.78 -4.57
CA ASN A 260 -13.27 25.08 -4.62
C ASN A 260 -11.75 24.91 -4.88
N GLU A 261 -11.09 23.98 -4.20
CA GLU A 261 -9.69 23.61 -4.42
C GLU A 261 -9.43 23.23 -5.89
N MET A 262 -10.30 22.38 -6.45
CA MET A 262 -10.23 21.98 -7.86
C MET A 262 -10.40 23.16 -8.81
N LYS A 263 -11.35 24.06 -8.57
CA LYS A 263 -11.60 25.24 -9.41
C LYS A 263 -10.42 26.21 -9.40
N LEU A 264 -9.81 26.44 -8.26
CA LEU A 264 -8.68 27.36 -8.12
C LEU A 264 -7.41 26.84 -8.82
N ASN A 265 -7.24 25.53 -8.91
CA ASN A 265 -6.00 24.88 -9.34
C ASN A 265 -6.17 24.01 -10.60
N ASN A 266 -7.21 24.22 -11.40
CA ASN A 266 -7.50 23.49 -12.64
C ASN A 266 -7.64 21.96 -12.45
N GLY A 267 -8.10 21.51 -11.28
CA GLY A 267 -8.51 20.12 -11.04
C GLY A 267 -9.86 19.81 -11.69
N LEU A 268 -10.28 18.53 -11.64
CA LEU A 268 -11.42 18.07 -12.41
C LEU A 268 -12.61 17.59 -11.56
N ILE A 269 -12.43 17.34 -10.26
CA ILE A 269 -13.50 16.80 -9.39
C ILE A 269 -14.59 17.86 -9.19
N SER A 270 -15.84 17.50 -9.48
CA SER A 270 -17.05 18.31 -9.32
C SER A 270 -17.91 17.84 -8.16
N HIS A 271 -18.95 18.64 -7.81
CA HIS A 271 -19.95 18.20 -6.83
C HIS A 271 -20.71 16.96 -7.29
N ASP A 272 -21.01 16.85 -8.59
CA ASP A 272 -21.70 15.68 -9.14
C ASP A 272 -20.83 14.43 -9.03
N ASP A 273 -19.51 14.53 -9.31
CA ASP A 273 -18.56 13.43 -9.14
C ASP A 273 -18.54 12.92 -7.69
N LEU A 274 -18.53 13.83 -6.71
CA LEU A 274 -18.55 13.48 -5.28
C LEU A 274 -19.88 12.83 -4.90
N LYS A 275 -20.99 13.42 -5.27
CA LYS A 275 -22.34 12.96 -4.94
C LYS A 275 -22.63 11.57 -5.51
N GLU A 276 -22.21 11.31 -6.75
CA GLU A 276 -22.47 10.06 -7.49
C GLU A 276 -21.44 8.97 -7.17
N TYR A 277 -20.39 9.28 -6.39
CA TYR A 277 -19.45 8.26 -5.98
C TYR A 277 -20.12 7.20 -5.10
N ASN A 278 -19.87 5.94 -5.38
CA ASN A 278 -20.32 4.80 -4.56
C ASN A 278 -19.27 3.70 -4.61
N SER A 279 -18.95 3.11 -3.46
CA SER A 279 -18.23 1.85 -3.36
C SER A 279 -19.10 0.68 -3.78
N VAL A 280 -18.51 -0.36 -4.33
CA VAL A 280 -19.22 -1.48 -4.98
C VAL A 280 -18.75 -2.81 -4.42
N TYR A 281 -19.71 -3.66 -3.98
CA TYR A 281 -19.38 -5.07 -3.72
C TYR A 281 -19.05 -5.78 -5.03
N ARG A 282 -17.95 -6.51 -5.04
CA ARG A 282 -17.47 -7.28 -6.21
C ARG A 282 -17.46 -8.77 -5.90
N GLU A 283 -17.48 -9.60 -6.92
CA GLU A 283 -17.25 -11.04 -6.76
C GLU A 283 -15.79 -11.29 -6.34
N PRO A 284 -15.53 -12.05 -5.27
CA PRO A 284 -14.19 -12.39 -4.84
C PRO A 284 -13.49 -13.28 -5.86
N ILE A 285 -12.17 -13.17 -5.96
CA ILE A 285 -11.35 -14.17 -6.64
C ILE A 285 -11.00 -15.26 -5.66
N VAL A 286 -11.43 -16.48 -5.95
CA VAL A 286 -11.22 -17.65 -5.10
C VAL A 286 -10.45 -18.71 -5.86
N GLY A 287 -9.39 -19.23 -5.25
CA GLY A 287 -8.59 -20.33 -5.77
C GLY A 287 -8.24 -21.34 -4.69
N ASN A 288 -7.73 -22.50 -5.09
CA ASN A 288 -7.20 -23.50 -4.17
C ASN A 288 -5.71 -23.70 -4.42
N TYR A 289 -4.93 -23.73 -3.34
CA TYR A 289 -3.51 -24.01 -3.39
C TYR A 289 -3.11 -24.96 -2.27
N ARG A 290 -2.63 -26.16 -2.60
CA ARG A 290 -2.20 -27.18 -1.62
C ARG A 290 -3.28 -27.47 -0.55
N GLY A 291 -4.54 -27.50 -0.94
CA GLY A 291 -5.68 -27.72 -0.04
C GLY A 291 -6.17 -26.46 0.72
N HIS A 292 -5.45 -25.35 0.64
CA HIS A 292 -5.86 -24.07 1.24
C HIS A 292 -6.72 -23.28 0.25
N THR A 293 -7.75 -22.62 0.76
CA THR A 293 -8.54 -21.68 -0.06
C THR A 293 -7.92 -20.29 0.02
N ILE A 294 -7.63 -19.70 -1.14
CA ILE A 294 -7.07 -18.36 -1.28
C ILE A 294 -8.16 -17.44 -1.80
N ILE A 295 -8.44 -16.38 -1.05
CA ILE A 295 -9.50 -15.40 -1.35
C ILE A 295 -8.83 -14.05 -1.50
N SER A 296 -9.02 -13.38 -2.64
CA SER A 296 -8.42 -12.06 -2.89
C SER A 296 -9.35 -11.18 -3.71
N MET A 297 -8.95 -9.93 -3.92
CA MET A 297 -9.73 -8.94 -4.66
C MET A 297 -9.69 -9.18 -6.17
N GLY A 298 -10.84 -9.06 -6.82
CA GLY A 298 -10.98 -9.06 -8.27
C GLY A 298 -10.76 -7.68 -8.91
N PRO A 299 -10.84 -7.58 -10.26
CA PRO A 299 -10.75 -6.32 -10.95
C PRO A 299 -11.73 -5.27 -10.39
N PRO A 300 -11.32 -3.98 -10.28
CA PRO A 300 -10.12 -3.38 -10.88
C PRO A 300 -8.81 -3.65 -10.12
N SER A 301 -8.76 -4.58 -9.16
CA SER A 301 -7.49 -5.12 -8.68
C SER A 301 -7.00 -6.25 -9.61
N SER A 302 -5.75 -6.18 -10.01
CA SER A 302 -5.08 -7.27 -10.72
C SER A 302 -4.54 -8.36 -9.77
N GLY A 303 -4.49 -8.06 -8.47
CA GLY A 303 -3.81 -8.90 -7.50
C GLY A 303 -4.38 -10.29 -7.35
N GLY A 304 -5.67 -10.42 -7.12
CA GLY A 304 -6.32 -11.73 -6.98
C GLY A 304 -6.12 -12.65 -8.19
N PRO A 305 -6.43 -12.18 -9.41
CA PRO A 305 -6.19 -12.98 -10.63
C PRO A 305 -4.74 -13.43 -10.76
N LEU A 306 -3.76 -12.55 -10.54
CA LEU A 306 -2.35 -12.90 -10.71
C LEU A 306 -1.85 -13.84 -9.61
N ILE A 307 -2.24 -13.63 -8.36
CA ILE A 307 -1.86 -14.51 -7.24
C ILE A 307 -2.37 -15.93 -7.51
N ILE A 308 -3.66 -16.09 -7.87
CA ILE A 308 -4.22 -17.42 -8.14
C ILE A 308 -3.58 -18.04 -9.39
N GLN A 309 -3.37 -17.27 -10.46
CA GLN A 309 -2.69 -17.75 -11.66
C GLN A 309 -1.27 -18.27 -11.34
N MET A 310 -0.48 -17.51 -10.57
CA MET A 310 0.86 -17.92 -10.19
C MET A 310 0.86 -19.13 -9.25
N LEU A 311 -0.04 -19.19 -8.28
CA LEU A 311 -0.20 -20.35 -7.41
C LEU A 311 -0.58 -21.62 -8.19
N ASN A 312 -1.48 -21.51 -9.18
CA ASN A 312 -1.83 -22.61 -10.06
C ASN A 312 -0.63 -23.09 -10.91
N MET A 313 0.27 -22.19 -11.32
CA MET A 313 1.51 -22.58 -11.98
C MET A 313 2.47 -23.28 -11.01
N LEU A 314 2.61 -22.75 -9.78
CA LEU A 314 3.49 -23.30 -8.74
C LEU A 314 3.08 -24.71 -8.28
N GLU A 315 1.81 -25.09 -8.37
CA GLU A 315 1.37 -26.46 -8.04
C GLU A 315 2.04 -27.55 -8.89
N ASN A 316 2.62 -27.18 -10.03
CA ASN A 316 3.33 -28.14 -10.90
C ASN A 316 4.80 -28.36 -10.48
N PHE A 317 5.25 -27.75 -9.39
CA PHE A 317 6.60 -27.87 -8.85
C PHE A 317 6.56 -28.36 -7.41
N GLU A 318 7.63 -29.04 -6.97
CA GLU A 318 7.81 -29.49 -5.58
C GLU A 318 8.40 -28.35 -4.73
N VAL A 319 7.64 -27.22 -4.61
CA VAL A 319 8.09 -25.97 -3.96
C VAL A 319 8.54 -26.23 -2.51
N GLN A 320 7.87 -27.12 -1.77
CA GLN A 320 8.22 -27.48 -0.41
C GLN A 320 9.61 -28.15 -0.28
N ALA A 321 10.13 -28.74 -1.36
CA ALA A 321 11.47 -29.34 -1.40
C ALA A 321 12.56 -28.32 -1.79
N MET A 322 12.19 -27.19 -2.36
CA MET A 322 13.12 -26.12 -2.75
C MET A 322 13.46 -25.27 -1.54
N LYS A 323 14.74 -25.00 -1.33
CA LYS A 323 15.12 -24.01 -0.32
C LYS A 323 14.62 -22.63 -0.72
N ARG A 324 13.94 -21.94 0.17
CA ARG A 324 13.46 -20.56 -0.04
C ARG A 324 14.62 -19.66 -0.47
N ASN A 325 14.44 -18.90 -1.55
CA ASN A 325 15.46 -18.06 -2.19
C ASN A 325 16.68 -18.82 -2.77
N SER A 326 16.61 -20.13 -2.98
CA SER A 326 17.65 -20.80 -3.80
C SER A 326 17.61 -20.32 -5.25
N THR A 327 18.69 -20.50 -5.99
CA THR A 327 18.78 -20.16 -7.42
C THR A 327 17.64 -20.76 -8.24
N GLU A 328 17.34 -22.04 -8.01
CA GLU A 328 16.25 -22.76 -8.65
C GLU A 328 14.89 -22.14 -8.30
N PHE A 329 14.62 -21.86 -7.02
CA PHE A 329 13.38 -21.22 -6.56
C PHE A 329 13.19 -19.84 -7.18
N VAL A 330 14.23 -19.01 -7.20
CA VAL A 330 14.15 -17.64 -7.74
C VAL A 330 13.99 -17.66 -9.25
N HIS A 331 14.67 -18.55 -9.96
CA HIS A 331 14.49 -18.73 -11.40
C HIS A 331 13.05 -19.11 -11.74
N MET A 332 12.53 -20.18 -11.14
CA MET A 332 11.14 -20.63 -11.31
C MET A 332 10.15 -19.49 -11.02
N LEU A 333 10.29 -18.82 -9.88
CA LEU A 333 9.39 -17.75 -9.47
C LEU A 333 9.43 -16.57 -10.45
N THR A 334 10.62 -16.20 -10.94
CA THR A 334 10.79 -15.11 -11.92
C THR A 334 10.10 -15.44 -13.26
N GLU A 335 10.27 -16.66 -13.76
CA GLU A 335 9.60 -17.09 -14.98
C GLU A 335 8.07 -17.04 -14.86
N ILE A 336 7.53 -17.53 -13.73
CA ILE A 336 6.08 -17.52 -13.45
C ILE A 336 5.57 -16.08 -13.34
N GLN A 337 6.30 -15.20 -12.65
CA GLN A 337 5.94 -13.79 -12.50
C GLN A 337 5.89 -13.08 -13.86
N ARG A 338 6.87 -13.28 -14.74
CA ARG A 338 6.87 -12.71 -16.09
C ARG A 338 5.61 -13.06 -16.87
N LEU A 339 5.18 -14.32 -16.84
CA LEU A 339 3.97 -14.78 -17.53
C LEU A 339 2.71 -14.07 -17.01
N ALA A 340 2.57 -13.98 -15.68
CA ALA A 340 1.40 -13.39 -15.06
C ALA A 340 1.33 -11.86 -15.30
N TYR A 341 2.44 -11.15 -15.21
CA TYR A 341 2.47 -9.70 -15.48
C TYR A 341 2.27 -9.35 -16.98
N ALA A 342 2.69 -10.23 -17.89
CA ALA A 342 2.35 -10.08 -19.31
C ALA A 342 0.84 -10.16 -19.54
N ASP A 343 0.18 -11.12 -18.90
CA ASP A 343 -1.28 -11.25 -18.97
C ASP A 343 -2.01 -10.07 -18.33
N ARG A 344 -1.49 -9.53 -17.19
CA ARG A 344 -2.01 -8.34 -16.54
C ARG A 344 -2.11 -7.15 -17.48
N ALA A 345 -1.03 -6.87 -18.18
CA ALA A 345 -0.91 -5.69 -19.03
C ALA A 345 -1.99 -5.65 -20.13
N ILE A 346 -2.38 -6.80 -20.66
CA ILE A 346 -3.29 -6.91 -21.81
C ILE A 346 -4.75 -7.07 -21.36
N HIS A 347 -4.99 -7.84 -20.29
CA HIS A 347 -6.31 -8.40 -20.00
C HIS A 347 -7.04 -7.77 -18.84
N LEU A 348 -6.38 -6.96 -17.99
CA LEU A 348 -6.99 -6.46 -16.76
C LEU A 348 -7.24 -4.95 -16.81
N GLY A 349 -8.40 -4.56 -16.29
CA GLY A 349 -8.89 -3.19 -16.17
C GLY A 349 -10.15 -3.16 -15.33
N ASP A 350 -10.85 -2.02 -15.32
CA ASP A 350 -12.13 -1.87 -14.63
C ASP A 350 -13.19 -2.78 -15.29
N PRO A 351 -13.81 -3.71 -14.53
CA PRO A 351 -14.77 -4.69 -15.09
C PRO A 351 -16.08 -4.02 -15.59
N ASP A 352 -16.39 -2.81 -15.13
CA ASP A 352 -17.55 -2.05 -15.58
C ASP A 352 -17.33 -1.46 -17.00
N PHE A 353 -16.06 -1.40 -17.45
CA PHE A 353 -15.67 -0.83 -18.75
C PHE A 353 -14.97 -1.82 -19.68
N TYR A 354 -14.42 -2.91 -19.15
CA TYR A 354 -13.67 -3.88 -19.92
C TYR A 354 -13.91 -5.32 -19.41
N PRO A 355 -14.39 -6.24 -20.24
CA PRO A 355 -14.68 -7.62 -19.85
C PRO A 355 -13.39 -8.44 -19.70
N SER A 356 -12.72 -8.31 -18.57
CA SER A 356 -11.51 -9.07 -18.27
C SER A 356 -11.77 -10.58 -18.22
N PRO A 357 -10.95 -11.43 -18.91
CA PRO A 357 -11.15 -12.88 -18.98
C PRO A 357 -10.68 -13.61 -17.71
N VAL A 358 -11.10 -13.14 -16.54
CA VAL A 358 -10.66 -13.64 -15.22
C VAL A 358 -10.84 -15.16 -15.08
N PRO A 359 -11.99 -15.77 -15.44
CA PRO A 359 -12.15 -17.22 -15.32
C PRO A 359 -11.10 -18.03 -16.10
N MET A 360 -10.66 -17.52 -17.26
CA MET A 360 -9.57 -18.14 -18.02
C MET A 360 -8.24 -17.99 -17.29
N LEU A 361 -7.89 -16.77 -16.86
CA LEU A 361 -6.60 -16.46 -16.23
C LEU A 361 -6.34 -17.29 -14.98
N ILE A 362 -7.37 -17.53 -14.17
CA ILE A 362 -7.27 -18.29 -12.90
C ILE A 362 -7.48 -19.80 -13.09
N SER A 363 -7.66 -20.29 -14.32
CA SER A 363 -7.85 -21.72 -14.55
C SER A 363 -6.52 -22.50 -14.51
N LYS A 364 -6.57 -23.73 -13.97
CA LYS A 364 -5.40 -24.63 -13.93
C LYS A 364 -4.93 -25.05 -15.32
N ASP A 365 -5.85 -25.16 -16.26
CA ASP A 365 -5.54 -25.49 -17.67
C ASP A 365 -4.75 -24.35 -18.33
N TYR A 366 -5.14 -23.11 -18.10
CA TYR A 366 -4.39 -21.95 -18.59
C TYR A 366 -3.01 -21.85 -17.94
N ALA A 367 -2.91 -22.05 -16.64
CA ALA A 367 -1.64 -22.09 -15.92
C ALA A 367 -0.69 -23.15 -16.52
N LYS A 368 -1.19 -24.35 -16.77
CA LYS A 368 -0.42 -25.43 -17.41
C LYS A 368 0.02 -25.09 -18.83
N LYS A 369 -0.85 -24.44 -19.62
CA LYS A 369 -0.51 -23.95 -20.96
C LYS A 369 0.59 -22.90 -20.92
N ARG A 370 0.51 -21.95 -19.99
CA ARG A 370 1.53 -20.88 -19.81
C ARG A 370 2.89 -21.45 -19.39
N LEU A 371 2.93 -22.46 -18.52
CA LEU A 371 4.17 -23.14 -18.13
C LEU A 371 4.92 -23.78 -19.31
N GLY A 372 4.23 -24.14 -20.38
CA GLY A 372 4.89 -24.62 -21.61
C GLY A 372 5.75 -23.59 -22.34
N LEU A 373 5.70 -22.32 -21.91
CA LEU A 373 6.49 -21.21 -22.51
C LEU A 373 7.79 -20.93 -21.77
N ILE A 374 8.01 -21.52 -20.57
CA ILE A 374 9.22 -21.29 -19.78
C ILE A 374 10.18 -22.49 -19.83
N SER A 375 11.45 -22.22 -19.54
CA SER A 375 12.50 -23.23 -19.41
C SER A 375 13.12 -23.16 -18.02
N MET A 376 13.43 -24.31 -17.42
CA MET A 376 14.18 -24.36 -16.16
C MET A 376 15.71 -24.31 -16.37
N ASP A 377 16.19 -24.38 -17.62
CA ASP A 377 17.61 -24.36 -17.96
C ASP A 377 18.14 -22.95 -18.29
N LYS A 378 17.25 -22.02 -18.63
CA LYS A 378 17.60 -20.62 -18.96
C LYS A 378 16.38 -19.69 -18.82
N ALA A 379 16.66 -18.41 -18.54
CA ALA A 379 15.63 -17.37 -18.52
C ALA A 379 14.96 -17.19 -19.89
N THR A 380 13.64 -17.09 -19.90
CA THR A 380 12.86 -16.73 -21.08
C THR A 380 12.87 -15.22 -21.23
N PRO A 381 13.41 -14.66 -22.34
CA PRO A 381 13.39 -13.21 -22.56
C PRO A 381 11.96 -12.67 -22.55
N SER A 382 11.73 -11.53 -21.89
CA SER A 382 10.40 -10.89 -21.85
C SER A 382 9.88 -10.53 -23.25
N SER A 383 10.76 -10.30 -24.23
CA SER A 383 10.41 -10.07 -25.64
C SER A 383 9.80 -11.29 -26.34
N GLU A 384 10.02 -12.50 -25.83
CA GLU A 384 9.41 -13.75 -26.33
C GLU A 384 8.07 -14.04 -25.65
N ILE A 385 7.76 -13.34 -24.58
CA ILE A 385 6.49 -13.41 -23.86
C ILE A 385 5.65 -12.20 -24.32
N ALA A 386 4.64 -12.42 -25.17
CA ALA A 386 3.85 -11.37 -25.84
C ALA A 386 3.77 -9.98 -25.15
N ALA A 387 4.22 -9.02 -25.90
CA ALA A 387 4.11 -7.54 -25.99
C ALA A 387 4.08 -6.59 -24.78
N GLY A 388 5.02 -5.62 -24.74
CA GLY A 388 4.99 -4.31 -24.08
C GLY A 388 6.34 -3.76 -23.60
N SER A 389 6.53 -2.46 -23.46
CA SER A 389 7.79 -1.78 -23.10
C SER A 389 7.73 -0.88 -21.82
N THR A 390 8.85 -0.37 -21.30
CA THR A 390 9.19 -0.18 -19.86
C THR A 390 9.50 1.23 -19.34
N THR A 391 9.41 1.52 -18.00
CA THR A 391 10.28 2.33 -17.10
C THR A 391 9.93 2.22 -15.58
N PRO A 392 10.73 2.74 -14.57
CA PRO A 392 10.73 2.23 -13.19
C PRO A 392 9.78 2.91 -12.18
N GLU A 393 9.56 2.23 -11.04
CA GLU A 393 8.49 2.40 -10.04
C GLU A 393 8.81 3.23 -8.80
N SER A 394 7.72 3.71 -8.14
CA SER A 394 7.66 4.26 -6.79
C SER A 394 6.87 3.33 -5.83
N MET A 395 7.03 3.50 -4.48
CA MET A 395 6.55 2.52 -3.49
C MET A 395 5.64 3.18 -2.44
N GLU A 396 4.31 3.29 -2.68
CA GLU A 396 3.47 3.85 -1.62
C GLU A 396 2.02 3.33 -1.64
N THR A 397 1.63 2.69 -0.56
CA THR A 397 0.31 2.10 -0.26
C THR A 397 0.36 1.70 1.21
N THR A 398 -0.77 1.48 1.88
CA THR A 398 -0.78 0.83 3.21
C THR A 398 -1.76 -0.33 3.25
N HIS A 399 -1.41 -1.36 4.03
CA HIS A 399 -2.29 -2.49 4.33
C HIS A 399 -2.53 -2.57 5.83
N TYR A 400 -3.76 -2.91 6.22
CA TYR A 400 -4.13 -3.15 7.61
C TYR A 400 -5.17 -4.27 7.70
N SER A 401 -5.13 -5.01 8.80
CA SER A 401 -5.94 -6.20 9.02
C SER A 401 -6.51 -6.25 10.43
N ALA A 402 -7.68 -6.87 10.58
CA ALA A 402 -8.28 -7.21 11.86
C ALA A 402 -8.86 -8.63 11.84
N MET A 403 -8.69 -9.36 12.95
CA MET A 403 -9.34 -10.65 13.20
C MET A 403 -9.89 -10.64 14.62
N ASP A 404 -11.08 -11.18 14.85
CA ASP A 404 -11.69 -11.30 16.15
C ASP A 404 -11.96 -12.76 16.55
N LYS A 405 -12.25 -12.97 17.84
CA LYS A 405 -12.57 -14.29 18.40
C LYS A 405 -13.85 -14.93 17.87
N PHE A 406 -14.70 -14.17 17.18
CA PHE A 406 -15.94 -14.66 16.58
C PHE A 406 -15.70 -15.29 15.21
N GLY A 407 -14.50 -15.12 14.63
CA GLY A 407 -14.11 -15.64 13.33
C GLY A 407 -14.22 -14.64 12.18
N ASN A 408 -14.55 -13.36 12.47
CA ASN A 408 -14.46 -12.31 11.46
C ASN A 408 -13.00 -12.05 11.13
N THR A 409 -12.71 -11.97 9.83
CA THR A 409 -11.38 -11.69 9.28
C THR A 409 -11.51 -10.61 8.22
N VAL A 410 -10.78 -9.51 8.35
CA VAL A 410 -10.83 -8.37 7.44
C VAL A 410 -9.43 -7.92 7.08
N GLY A 411 -9.18 -7.72 5.79
CA GLY A 411 -7.97 -7.09 5.27
C GLY A 411 -8.34 -5.95 4.33
N ILE A 412 -7.75 -4.78 4.54
CA ILE A 412 -7.91 -3.60 3.69
C ILE A 412 -6.55 -3.15 3.18
N THR A 413 -6.48 -2.86 1.88
CA THR A 413 -5.35 -2.15 1.28
C THR A 413 -5.87 -0.85 0.70
N THR A 414 -5.31 0.29 1.15
CA THR A 414 -5.72 1.64 0.75
C THR A 414 -4.51 2.46 0.29
N THR A 415 -4.76 3.48 -0.53
CA THR A 415 -3.70 4.28 -1.15
C THR A 415 -4.16 5.71 -1.46
N ILE A 416 -3.21 6.58 -1.69
CA ILE A 416 -3.32 7.84 -2.44
C ILE A 416 -2.34 7.84 -3.62
N ASN A 417 -1.95 6.67 -4.11
CA ASN A 417 -0.96 6.31 -5.12
C ASN A 417 0.48 6.51 -4.61
N LEU A 418 1.06 7.70 -4.70
CA LEU A 418 2.43 7.97 -4.21
C LEU A 418 2.42 8.53 -2.79
N SER A 419 3.59 8.47 -2.09
CA SER A 419 3.75 9.11 -0.77
C SER A 419 3.17 10.52 -0.76
N PHE A 420 2.22 10.77 0.13
CA PHE A 420 1.49 12.06 0.23
C PHE A 420 0.74 12.46 -1.04
N GLY A 421 0.32 11.51 -1.87
CA GLY A 421 -0.44 11.75 -3.09
C GLY A 421 0.23 12.74 -4.05
N ASN A 422 -0.49 13.76 -4.49
CA ASN A 422 0.06 14.85 -5.30
C ASN A 422 0.72 15.97 -4.48
N LYS A 423 0.91 15.80 -3.16
CA LYS A 423 1.51 16.75 -2.19
C LYS A 423 0.65 18.01 -1.97
N LYS A 424 -0.65 17.92 -2.25
CA LYS A 424 -1.60 19.03 -2.06
C LYS A 424 -2.63 18.66 -1.01
N ILE A 425 -2.86 19.56 -0.06
CA ILE A 425 -3.94 19.45 0.93
C ILE A 425 -5.11 20.31 0.48
N VAL A 426 -6.32 19.79 0.56
CA VAL A 426 -7.54 20.59 0.37
C VAL A 426 -7.61 21.64 1.48
N ASP A 427 -7.43 22.93 1.11
CA ASP A 427 -7.39 24.06 2.06
C ASP A 427 -8.69 24.12 2.87
N GLY A 428 -8.57 24.20 4.19
CA GLY A 428 -9.67 24.18 5.15
C GLY A 428 -10.36 22.82 5.37
N ALA A 429 -9.96 21.76 4.63
CA ALA A 429 -10.41 20.38 4.88
C ALA A 429 -9.31 19.49 5.45
N GLY A 430 -8.05 19.82 5.26
CA GLY A 430 -6.89 19.26 5.97
C GLY A 430 -6.42 17.88 5.53
N PHE A 431 -6.95 17.30 4.45
CA PHE A 431 -6.52 16.00 3.94
C PHE A 431 -5.83 16.09 2.57
N LEU A 432 -4.91 15.16 2.32
CA LEU A 432 -4.14 15.07 1.08
C LEU A 432 -4.98 14.56 -0.08
N LEU A 433 -4.80 15.16 -1.25
CA LEU A 433 -5.34 14.69 -2.52
C LEU A 433 -4.49 13.53 -3.05
N ASN A 434 -5.16 12.51 -3.60
CA ASN A 434 -4.50 11.42 -4.28
C ASN A 434 -3.94 11.87 -5.65
N ASN A 435 -3.04 11.08 -6.23
CA ASN A 435 -2.62 11.18 -7.62
C ASN A 435 -2.84 9.87 -8.38
N GLU A 436 -4.01 9.29 -8.14
CA GLU A 436 -4.38 7.94 -8.58
C GLU A 436 -4.67 7.85 -10.08
N MET A 437 -4.93 8.99 -10.75
CA MET A 437 -5.16 9.02 -12.19
C MET A 437 -3.93 8.59 -13.00
N ASP A 438 -2.72 8.61 -12.40
CA ASP A 438 -1.49 8.09 -13.02
C ASP A 438 -1.52 6.56 -13.22
N ASP A 439 -2.31 5.84 -12.43
CA ASP A 439 -2.45 4.38 -12.57
C ASP A 439 -3.18 3.96 -13.87
N PHE A 440 -3.82 4.89 -14.56
CA PHE A 440 -4.28 4.65 -15.93
C PHE A 440 -3.13 4.63 -16.93
N ALA A 441 -3.35 3.96 -18.06
CA ALA A 441 -2.50 4.11 -19.24
C ALA A 441 -2.81 5.45 -19.92
N SER A 442 -1.88 6.41 -19.86
CA SER A 442 -2.01 7.73 -20.53
C SER A 442 -2.02 7.64 -22.06
N SER A 443 -1.50 6.54 -22.63
CA SER A 443 -1.68 6.10 -24.01
C SER A 443 -1.44 4.58 -24.08
N PRO A 444 -2.02 3.85 -25.05
CA PRO A 444 -1.79 2.43 -25.21
C PRO A 444 -0.29 2.09 -25.30
N GLY A 445 0.19 1.18 -24.44
CA GLY A 445 1.62 0.82 -24.34
C GLY A 445 2.47 1.77 -23.53
N SER A 446 1.92 2.86 -22.99
CA SER A 446 2.63 3.75 -22.04
C SER A 446 2.67 3.16 -20.64
N GLN A 447 3.56 3.71 -19.83
CA GLN A 447 3.80 3.29 -18.45
C GLN A 447 3.31 4.35 -17.48
N ASN A 448 2.80 3.90 -16.32
CA ASN A 448 2.53 4.76 -15.18
C ASN A 448 3.80 4.97 -14.32
N ALA A 449 3.69 5.69 -13.20
CA ALA A 449 4.80 5.91 -12.25
C ALA A 449 5.40 4.61 -11.70
N PHE A 450 4.67 3.51 -11.73
CA PHE A 450 5.12 2.18 -11.29
C PHE A 450 5.80 1.35 -12.38
N GLY A 451 5.95 1.90 -13.60
CA GLY A 451 6.49 1.17 -14.76
C GLY A 451 5.57 0.07 -15.26
N LEU A 452 4.32 0.04 -14.82
CA LEU A 452 3.32 -0.88 -15.32
C LEU A 452 2.79 -0.41 -16.66
N ILE A 453 2.80 -1.32 -17.63
CA ILE A 453 2.22 -1.05 -18.94
C ILE A 453 0.73 -1.31 -18.89
N GLY A 454 -0.02 -0.38 -19.46
CA GLY A 454 -1.43 -0.52 -19.71
C GLY A 454 -1.75 -0.36 -21.19
N TYR A 455 -2.80 -1.02 -21.60
CA TYR A 455 -3.39 -0.91 -22.93
C TYR A 455 -4.83 -0.39 -22.80
N GLU A 456 -5.64 -0.56 -23.83
CA GLU A 456 -7.02 -0.08 -23.90
C GLU A 456 -7.86 -0.49 -22.67
N ALA A 457 -7.62 -1.67 -22.11
CA ALA A 457 -8.29 -2.15 -20.91
C ALA A 457 -8.18 -1.17 -19.74
N ASN A 458 -7.04 -0.46 -19.62
CA ASN A 458 -6.77 0.52 -18.57
C ASN A 458 -6.60 1.96 -19.09
N SER A 459 -7.17 2.32 -20.26
CA SER A 459 -7.20 3.71 -20.74
C SER A 459 -8.09 4.59 -19.88
N ILE A 460 -7.78 5.90 -19.80
CA ILE A 460 -8.59 6.89 -19.05
C ILE A 460 -9.96 7.02 -19.71
N LYS A 461 -11.03 6.88 -18.92
CA LYS A 461 -12.41 7.20 -19.31
C LYS A 461 -13.14 7.83 -18.13
N PRO A 462 -14.09 8.76 -18.34
CA PRO A 462 -14.93 9.30 -17.27
C PRO A 462 -15.58 8.23 -16.42
N ALA A 463 -15.59 8.43 -15.11
CA ALA A 463 -16.17 7.55 -14.09
C ALA A 463 -15.53 6.14 -13.97
N LYS A 464 -14.49 5.82 -14.75
CA LYS A 464 -13.75 4.56 -14.70
C LYS A 464 -12.78 4.52 -13.52
N ARG A 465 -12.56 3.33 -12.95
CA ARG A 465 -11.56 3.08 -11.92
C ARG A 465 -10.23 2.65 -12.54
N PRO A 466 -9.08 3.18 -12.09
CA PRO A 466 -7.78 2.73 -12.58
C PRO A 466 -7.45 1.32 -12.07
N LEU A 467 -6.76 0.54 -12.91
CA LEU A 467 -6.27 -0.78 -12.54
C LEU A 467 -5.28 -0.67 -11.36
N SER A 468 -5.42 -1.56 -10.38
CA SER A 468 -4.61 -1.58 -9.17
C SER A 468 -3.81 -2.88 -9.00
N SER A 469 -2.72 -2.81 -8.24
CA SER A 469 -1.98 -3.98 -7.74
C SER A 469 -2.28 -4.30 -6.27
N MET A 470 -3.11 -3.54 -5.59
CA MET A 470 -3.51 -3.79 -4.21
C MET A 470 -4.19 -5.15 -4.06
N SER A 471 -3.68 -6.00 -3.19
CA SER A 471 -4.04 -7.42 -3.10
C SER A 471 -4.33 -7.84 -1.65
N PRO A 472 -5.33 -7.26 -0.97
CA PRO A 472 -5.76 -7.81 0.31
C PRO A 472 -6.20 -9.26 0.08
N THR A 473 -5.69 -10.19 0.92
CA THR A 473 -5.87 -11.63 0.69
C THR A 473 -6.14 -12.34 2.01
N ILE A 474 -7.10 -13.26 2.02
CA ILE A 474 -7.37 -14.19 3.11
C ILE A 474 -7.01 -15.60 2.66
N VAL A 475 -6.35 -16.35 3.52
CA VAL A 475 -6.03 -17.75 3.35
C VAL A 475 -6.84 -18.57 4.37
N LEU A 476 -7.63 -19.52 3.90
CA LEU A 476 -8.29 -20.50 4.76
C LEU A 476 -7.45 -21.78 4.83
N ASN A 477 -7.48 -22.45 5.98
CA ASN A 477 -6.91 -23.78 6.14
C ASN A 477 -7.75 -24.85 5.38
N PRO A 478 -7.29 -26.09 5.27
CA PRO A 478 -8.06 -27.16 4.62
C PRO A 478 -9.44 -27.43 5.24
N GLU A 479 -9.63 -27.06 6.50
CA GLU A 479 -10.88 -27.19 7.25
C GLU A 479 -11.86 -26.02 6.96
N GLY A 480 -11.42 -24.98 6.22
CA GLY A 480 -12.23 -23.82 5.84
C GLY A 480 -12.25 -22.69 6.87
N GLU A 481 -11.35 -22.73 7.87
CA GLU A 481 -11.21 -21.68 8.87
C GLU A 481 -10.17 -20.64 8.41
N SER A 482 -10.31 -19.40 8.88
CA SER A 482 -9.34 -18.34 8.58
C SER A 482 -7.98 -18.65 9.20
N LEU A 483 -7.00 -18.96 8.34
CA LEU A 483 -5.61 -19.16 8.75
C LEU A 483 -4.84 -17.85 8.82
N MET A 484 -4.99 -16.99 7.81
CA MET A 484 -4.19 -15.77 7.66
C MET A 484 -4.94 -14.72 6.84
N THR A 485 -4.81 -13.45 7.24
CA THR A 485 -5.05 -12.29 6.37
C THR A 485 -3.73 -11.60 6.12
N ILE A 486 -3.49 -11.16 4.87
CA ILE A 486 -2.22 -10.60 4.43
C ILE A 486 -2.43 -9.59 3.29
N GLY A 487 -1.66 -8.54 3.29
CA GLY A 487 -1.52 -7.62 2.17
C GLY A 487 -0.22 -6.85 2.28
N ALA A 488 0.04 -5.99 1.33
CA ALA A 488 1.28 -5.23 1.30
C ALA A 488 1.11 -3.85 0.67
N ALA A 489 2.09 -2.99 0.90
CA ALA A 489 2.34 -1.73 0.23
C ALA A 489 3.55 -1.89 -0.70
N GLY A 490 3.55 -1.25 -1.90
CA GLY A 490 4.73 -1.33 -2.77
C GLY A 490 4.43 -1.39 -4.27
N GLY A 491 3.32 -0.79 -4.75
CA GLY A 491 2.97 -0.79 -6.17
C GLY A 491 2.83 -2.21 -6.75
N SER A 492 3.41 -2.48 -7.91
CA SER A 492 3.39 -3.81 -8.54
C SER A 492 3.96 -4.92 -7.64
N ARG A 493 4.88 -4.59 -6.74
CA ARG A 493 5.54 -5.54 -5.83
C ARG A 493 4.61 -6.08 -4.75
N ILE A 494 3.45 -5.46 -4.54
CA ILE A 494 2.40 -5.96 -3.63
C ILE A 494 2.05 -7.40 -3.97
N ILE A 495 1.75 -7.66 -5.23
CA ILE A 495 1.30 -8.98 -5.73
C ILE A 495 2.33 -10.07 -5.43
N THR A 496 3.60 -9.80 -5.78
CA THR A 496 4.70 -10.75 -5.58
C THR A 496 5.09 -10.92 -4.11
N THR A 497 4.89 -9.90 -3.29
CA THR A 497 5.11 -9.98 -1.84
C THR A 497 4.05 -10.84 -1.17
N VAL A 498 2.77 -10.59 -1.44
CA VAL A 498 1.67 -11.41 -0.91
C VAL A 498 1.83 -12.86 -1.36
N LEU A 499 2.13 -13.11 -2.64
CA LEU A 499 2.43 -14.45 -3.16
C LEU A 499 3.54 -15.14 -2.36
N GLN A 500 4.68 -14.46 -2.12
CA GLN A 500 5.83 -15.04 -1.43
C GLN A 500 5.55 -15.31 0.05
N VAL A 501 4.72 -14.50 0.71
CA VAL A 501 4.25 -14.79 2.08
C VAL A 501 3.36 -16.03 2.09
N ILE A 502 2.41 -16.14 1.15
CA ILE A 502 1.54 -17.33 1.02
C ILE A 502 2.38 -18.60 0.82
N ILE A 503 3.34 -18.60 -0.10
CA ILE A 503 4.27 -19.73 -0.33
C ILE A 503 5.02 -20.07 0.96
N SER A 504 5.54 -19.07 1.65
CA SER A 504 6.33 -19.30 2.88
C SER A 504 5.49 -19.93 4.00
N VAL A 505 4.23 -19.53 4.13
CA VAL A 505 3.30 -20.11 5.12
C VAL A 505 2.81 -21.48 4.67
N VAL A 506 2.37 -21.63 3.43
CA VAL A 506 1.70 -22.85 2.95
C VAL A 506 2.69 -23.96 2.63
N ASP A 507 3.78 -23.69 1.88
CA ASP A 507 4.76 -24.71 1.50
C ASP A 507 5.84 -24.92 2.55
N HIS A 508 6.40 -23.82 3.09
CA HIS A 508 7.52 -23.89 4.05
C HIS A 508 7.10 -23.89 5.52
N LYS A 509 5.80 -23.83 5.82
CA LYS A 509 5.22 -23.92 7.17
C LYS A 509 5.70 -22.87 8.17
N LEU A 510 6.13 -21.71 7.69
CA LEU A 510 6.55 -20.59 8.52
C LEU A 510 5.33 -19.89 9.15
N ASN A 511 5.53 -19.25 10.30
CA ASN A 511 4.53 -18.33 10.81
C ASN A 511 4.53 -17.01 9.99
N VAL A 512 3.51 -16.17 10.19
CA VAL A 512 3.34 -14.96 9.38
C VAL A 512 4.50 -13.97 9.55
N GLN A 513 5.07 -13.82 10.75
CA GLN A 513 6.19 -12.92 11.00
C GLN A 513 7.48 -13.44 10.36
N GLU A 514 7.77 -14.74 10.50
CA GLU A 514 8.90 -15.37 9.83
C GLU A 514 8.81 -15.22 8.31
N ALA A 515 7.61 -15.44 7.74
CA ALA A 515 7.36 -15.29 6.31
C ALA A 515 7.56 -13.86 5.82
N ILE A 516 7.14 -12.86 6.59
CA ILE A 516 7.33 -11.43 6.29
C ILE A 516 8.81 -11.03 6.37
N ASN A 517 9.56 -11.58 7.31
CA ASN A 517 10.97 -11.24 7.52
C ASN A 517 11.91 -11.74 6.42
N LEU A 518 11.51 -12.76 5.65
CA LEU A 518 12.35 -13.28 4.55
C LEU A 518 12.62 -12.23 3.49
N GLY A 519 13.84 -12.21 2.98
CA GLY A 519 14.23 -11.40 1.82
C GLY A 519 13.40 -11.77 0.59
N ARG A 520 13.05 -10.77 -0.21
CA ARG A 520 12.14 -10.88 -1.36
C ARG A 520 12.83 -10.67 -2.68
N THR A 521 12.25 -11.26 -3.73
CA THR A 521 12.60 -11.01 -5.12
C THR A 521 11.36 -10.61 -5.90
N HIS A 522 11.54 -9.87 -7.01
CA HIS A 522 10.45 -9.38 -7.85
C HIS A 522 10.85 -9.31 -9.31
N SER A 523 9.96 -9.72 -10.19
CA SER A 523 9.97 -9.43 -11.62
C SER A 523 8.56 -9.11 -12.08
N GLN A 524 8.41 -8.12 -12.95
CA GLN A 524 7.09 -7.69 -13.45
C GLN A 524 6.99 -7.77 -14.97
N TRP A 525 7.71 -8.72 -15.59
CA TRP A 525 7.83 -8.90 -17.02
C TRP A 525 8.69 -7.81 -17.68
N ILE A 526 8.30 -6.55 -17.56
CA ILE A 526 9.03 -5.41 -18.06
C ILE A 526 9.17 -4.35 -16.95
N PRO A 527 10.39 -3.83 -16.68
CA PRO A 527 11.68 -4.21 -17.28
C PRO A 527 12.02 -5.69 -17.05
N ASP A 528 12.74 -6.27 -18.05
CA ASP A 528 13.18 -7.67 -18.01
C ASP A 528 14.36 -7.86 -17.05
N VAL A 529 14.10 -7.67 -15.76
CA VAL A 529 15.09 -7.72 -14.68
C VAL A 529 14.53 -8.42 -13.44
N ILE A 530 15.42 -8.95 -12.63
CA ILE A 530 15.15 -9.35 -11.25
C ILE A 530 15.53 -8.19 -10.33
N ARG A 531 14.60 -7.77 -9.48
CA ARG A 531 14.83 -6.90 -8.33
C ARG A 531 14.90 -7.76 -7.09
N TYR A 532 15.81 -7.46 -6.17
CA TYR A 532 16.01 -8.23 -4.96
C TYR A 532 16.43 -7.35 -3.78
N GLU A 533 16.20 -7.82 -2.57
CA GLU A 533 16.62 -7.16 -1.34
C GLU A 533 18.01 -7.63 -0.96
N GLY A 534 18.97 -6.71 -0.98
CA GLY A 534 20.37 -6.93 -0.64
C GLY A 534 20.72 -6.43 0.77
N ILE A 535 21.94 -6.69 1.18
CA ILE A 535 22.51 -6.16 2.43
C ILE A 535 22.90 -4.69 2.21
N ASN A 536 22.45 -3.80 3.07
CA ASN A 536 22.90 -2.41 3.15
C ASN A 536 22.96 -1.95 4.62
N ASP A 537 23.53 -0.77 4.86
CA ASP A 537 23.75 -0.23 6.22
C ASP A 537 22.48 -0.07 7.06
N MET A 538 21.31 0.02 6.42
CA MET A 538 20.03 0.10 7.12
C MET A 538 19.49 -1.29 7.50
N ASN A 539 19.74 -2.30 6.66
CA ASN A 539 19.30 -3.67 6.90
C ASN A 539 20.16 -4.39 7.96
N THR A 540 21.46 -4.07 8.05
CA THR A 540 22.38 -4.70 9.02
C THR A 540 22.08 -4.36 10.48
N LYS A 541 21.23 -3.36 10.74
CA LYS A 541 20.79 -3.00 12.10
C LYS A 541 19.65 -3.88 12.62
N SER A 542 18.96 -4.62 11.75
CA SER A 542 17.95 -5.61 12.14
C SER A 542 18.58 -6.99 12.19
N ASN A 543 18.65 -7.60 13.37
CA ASN A 543 19.10 -9.00 13.54
C ASN A 543 18.16 -10.02 12.86
N GLU A 544 17.04 -9.56 12.32
CA GLU A 544 15.97 -10.39 11.72
C GLU A 544 16.02 -10.41 10.20
N PHE A 545 16.82 -9.54 9.57
CA PHE A 545 16.91 -9.47 8.12
C PHE A 545 17.74 -10.59 7.52
N LEU A 546 17.16 -11.32 6.57
CA LEU A 546 17.84 -12.29 5.73
C LEU A 546 17.87 -11.78 4.29
N PRO A 547 19.06 -11.51 3.71
CA PRO A 547 19.16 -11.08 2.32
C PRO A 547 18.51 -12.09 1.39
N SER A 548 17.85 -11.60 0.33
CA SER A 548 17.15 -12.49 -0.60
C SER A 548 18.10 -13.31 -1.46
N LEU A 549 19.23 -12.74 -1.85
CA LEU A 549 20.25 -13.39 -2.70
C LEU A 549 21.67 -13.13 -2.21
N SER A 550 22.51 -14.16 -2.24
CA SER A 550 23.95 -14.04 -2.11
C SER A 550 24.61 -13.75 -3.47
N THR A 551 25.84 -13.25 -3.47
CA THR A 551 26.63 -13.01 -4.69
C THR A 551 26.70 -14.27 -5.57
N LYS A 552 26.93 -15.45 -4.96
CA LYS A 552 26.94 -16.72 -5.68
C LYS A 552 25.65 -17.00 -6.44
N GLN A 553 24.48 -16.76 -5.79
CA GLN A 553 23.18 -16.97 -6.42
C GLN A 553 22.92 -15.97 -7.56
N ILE A 554 23.40 -14.72 -7.42
CA ILE A 554 23.33 -13.72 -8.48
C ILE A 554 24.13 -14.18 -9.70
N ASP A 555 25.34 -14.70 -9.50
CA ASP A 555 26.18 -15.22 -10.60
C ASP A 555 25.55 -16.45 -11.25
N GLU A 556 25.00 -17.37 -10.46
CA GLU A 556 24.25 -18.52 -10.97
C GLU A 556 23.03 -18.10 -11.81
N LEU A 557 22.26 -17.11 -11.36
CA LEU A 557 21.11 -16.57 -12.10
C LEU A 557 21.55 -15.83 -13.37
N LYS A 558 22.67 -15.10 -13.36
CA LYS A 558 23.25 -14.51 -14.58
C LYS A 558 23.67 -15.58 -15.59
N ASN A 559 24.21 -16.72 -15.14
CA ASN A 559 24.54 -17.84 -16.01
C ASN A 559 23.29 -18.48 -16.64
N LEU A 560 22.13 -18.35 -16.01
CA LEU A 560 20.83 -18.70 -16.60
C LEU A 560 20.26 -17.58 -17.49
N ASN A 561 21.04 -16.54 -17.81
CA ASN A 561 20.67 -15.35 -18.61
C ASN A 561 19.66 -14.40 -17.96
N HIS A 562 19.48 -14.44 -16.64
CA HIS A 562 18.74 -13.39 -15.94
C HIS A 562 19.49 -12.07 -15.92
N ARG A 563 18.73 -10.98 -15.98
CA ARG A 563 19.24 -9.61 -15.83
C ARG A 563 18.82 -9.06 -14.47
N PHE A 564 19.60 -8.11 -13.98
CA PHE A 564 19.33 -7.40 -12.74
C PHE A 564 19.24 -5.91 -13.02
N GLU A 565 18.55 -5.17 -12.17
CA GLU A 565 18.44 -3.72 -12.31
C GLU A 565 19.81 -3.03 -12.21
N ASP A 566 20.13 -2.17 -13.17
CA ASP A 566 21.41 -1.45 -13.22
C ASP A 566 21.62 -0.58 -11.97
N GLY A 567 22.84 -0.59 -11.43
CA GLY A 567 23.23 0.20 -10.26
C GLY A 567 22.96 -0.43 -8.90
N ASN A 568 22.19 -1.53 -8.84
CA ASN A 568 21.86 -2.22 -7.57
C ASN A 568 22.37 -3.66 -7.49
N VAL A 569 23.18 -4.08 -8.45
CA VAL A 569 23.62 -5.49 -8.57
C VAL A 569 24.50 -5.93 -7.40
N GLU A 570 25.33 -5.04 -6.84
CA GLU A 570 26.22 -5.36 -5.72
C GLU A 570 25.53 -5.27 -4.36
N ASN A 571 24.58 -4.33 -4.19
CA ASN A 571 23.95 -4.03 -2.90
C ASN A 571 22.44 -4.39 -2.83
N GLY A 572 21.82 -4.77 -3.95
CA GLY A 572 20.38 -5.01 -4.02
C GLY A 572 19.55 -3.73 -3.87
N ILE A 573 18.24 -3.87 -3.93
CA ILE A 573 17.29 -2.81 -3.58
C ILE A 573 17.08 -2.84 -2.07
N TYR A 574 16.98 -1.65 -1.43
CA TYR A 574 16.82 -1.53 0.01
C TYR A 574 15.63 -2.35 0.54
N TYR A 575 14.46 -2.21 -0.06
CA TYR A 575 13.29 -3.05 0.19
C TYR A 575 12.33 -3.05 -1.01
N LEU A 576 11.55 -4.13 -1.17
CA LEU A 576 10.63 -4.26 -2.30
C LEU A 576 9.20 -3.83 -1.99
N ALA A 577 8.74 -4.09 -0.77
CA ALA A 577 7.38 -3.79 -0.32
C ALA A 577 7.31 -3.84 1.21
N ARG A 578 6.19 -3.39 1.80
CA ARG A 578 5.90 -3.54 3.23
C ARG A 578 4.64 -4.41 3.39
N ALA A 579 4.74 -5.53 4.11
CA ALA A 579 3.65 -6.46 4.32
C ALA A 579 3.14 -6.43 5.77
N HIS A 580 1.84 -6.50 5.94
CA HIS A 580 1.18 -6.61 7.23
C HIS A 580 0.15 -7.73 7.18
N GLY A 581 0.02 -8.47 8.26
CA GLY A 581 -0.94 -9.56 8.31
C GLY A 581 -1.18 -10.08 9.71
N ILE A 582 -2.14 -10.97 9.82
CA ILE A 582 -2.49 -11.68 11.04
C ILE A 582 -2.65 -13.15 10.70
N MET A 583 -2.11 -14.03 11.54
CA MET A 583 -2.33 -15.47 11.47
C MET A 583 -3.10 -15.92 12.72
N TYR A 584 -4.09 -16.79 12.52
CA TYR A 584 -4.76 -17.51 13.58
C TYR A 584 -4.44 -18.99 13.46
N LYS A 585 -3.77 -19.53 14.46
CA LYS A 585 -3.37 -20.95 14.49
C LYS A 585 -3.34 -21.46 15.92
N ASP A 586 -3.80 -22.68 16.12
CA ASP A 586 -3.78 -23.37 17.43
C ASP A 586 -4.47 -22.55 18.54
N GLY A 587 -5.55 -21.82 18.21
CA GLY A 587 -6.32 -21.01 19.14
C GLY A 587 -5.67 -19.67 19.52
N GLN A 588 -4.63 -19.23 18.81
CA GLN A 588 -3.90 -17.99 19.09
C GLN A 588 -3.76 -17.11 17.86
N PHE A 589 -3.85 -15.79 18.07
CA PHE A 589 -3.54 -14.78 17.06
C PHE A 589 -2.05 -14.40 17.13
N THR A 590 -1.45 -14.28 15.96
CA THR A 590 -0.08 -13.78 15.78
C THR A 590 -0.13 -12.69 14.72
N THR A 591 0.42 -11.52 15.01
CA THR A 591 0.58 -10.45 14.03
C THR A 591 1.89 -10.60 13.28
N GLY A 592 1.87 -10.29 12.00
CA GLY A 592 3.05 -10.11 11.17
C GLY A 592 3.20 -8.63 10.80
N VAL A 593 4.33 -8.05 11.15
CA VAL A 593 4.64 -6.64 10.91
C VAL A 593 5.97 -6.51 10.19
N ASP A 594 6.03 -5.62 9.21
CA ASP A 594 7.21 -5.48 8.36
C ASP A 594 8.18 -4.44 8.95
N TRP A 595 9.41 -4.86 9.19
CA TRP A 595 10.49 -3.97 9.63
C TRP A 595 10.98 -3.03 8.51
N ARG A 596 10.58 -3.30 7.26
CA ARG A 596 10.93 -2.50 6.08
C ARG A 596 10.18 -1.17 6.09
N GLY A 597 10.92 -0.12 5.99
CA GLY A 597 10.43 1.24 6.14
C GLY A 597 11.42 2.04 6.99
N ASN A 598 11.51 3.32 6.82
CA ASN A 598 12.54 4.18 7.43
C ASN A 598 12.46 4.27 8.97
N GLY A 599 12.22 3.14 9.67
CA GLY A 599 12.13 3.04 11.13
C GLY A 599 10.70 3.12 11.67
N GLU A 600 9.67 3.03 10.84
CA GLU A 600 8.30 2.82 11.32
C GLU A 600 8.25 1.47 12.04
N ILE A 601 7.98 1.51 13.32
CA ILE A 601 7.55 0.34 14.05
C ILE A 601 6.07 0.17 13.70
N SER A 602 5.81 -0.65 12.69
CA SER A 602 4.48 -1.15 12.44
C SER A 602 4.13 -2.09 13.60
N ASP A 603 3.06 -1.81 14.31
CA ASP A 603 2.67 -2.61 15.46
C ASP A 603 1.41 -3.39 15.16
N GLY A 604 1.58 -4.71 15.12
CA GLY A 604 0.48 -5.61 15.35
C GLY A 604 0.24 -5.74 16.85
N ILE A 605 -1.01 -5.62 17.25
CA ILE A 605 -1.44 -5.78 18.64
C ILE A 605 -2.42 -6.96 18.71
N THR A 606 -2.18 -7.84 19.68
CA THR A 606 -3.06 -8.95 20.05
C THR A 606 -3.60 -8.74 21.46
N TYR A 607 -4.72 -9.33 21.82
CA TYR A 607 -5.27 -9.27 23.18
C TYR A 607 -6.10 -10.53 23.56
#